data_f4d4294b3ee21c0526e2f7becbbf05ca
#
_entry.id   f4d4294b3ee21c0526e2f7becbbf05ca
#
_cell.length_a   1.000
_cell.length_b   1.000
_cell.length_c   1.000
_cell.angle_alpha   90.00
_cell.angle_beta   90.00
_cell.angle_gamma   90.00
#
_symmetry.space_group_name_H-M   'P 1'
#
loop_
_entity.id
_entity.type
_entity.pdbx_description
1 polymer ?
#
loop_
_entity_poly.entity_id
_entity_poly.type
_entity_poly.pdbx_seq_one_letter_code
_entity_poly.pdbx_strand_id
1 'polypeptide(L)'
;KIQKANQIPVSSKLEGRENGYHLTVEMETGVGKTYTYIKTIYELNKRYGWSKFLVVVPSIAIREGVYKTFQITREHFAKEYGKKIRFFIYNSERLTEIDRFASDNSVHVMIINSQAFNAKGKDARRIYMNLDEFQGRKPIDLIAGTNPIIIIDEPQSVEGRQTKERMKQFCPLITLRYSATHKADSLYNMVYRLSAADAYRKYLVKKIEVKGIAETKTMASDGYIYVERICCSESDAAAVIQYDFKMGSGIRKQYRKVGIGDDLYEISGGLEEYQGGFEVKQINRQEESVEFVNGMKLYAGDINGKVDEEQIRRIQIRETILSHIDRERRLFGRRIKVLSLFFIDEVARYKKYDETGCPQNGSYADIFEEEYRNIIENMKYGPGDEKYRDYIEMIPVEKTHAGYFSIDRKGHVVDSKGKGKEMMSDDQDAYDLIMKNKELLLECDPKQSPVRFIFSHSALREGWDNPNVFQICTLKNGGSEVRKRQEVGRGLRLCVNGDGQRMDRSFLGQDVHRVNTLTVIASESYESFVKGLQSEIAEDVFGKQSRKADVCRDIEVIIPENARSRRVELKVDQEKLNGEEFSALWSNICLKSTYTVNFDTEKLVEDAVKILNRELPVSYTHLTLP
;
A
#
# COMPACT_ATOMS: atom_id res chain seq x y z
N LYS A 1 -4.34 -25.97 17.55
CA LYS A 1 -2.86 -25.96 17.64
C LYS A 1 -2.27 -24.85 16.74
N ILE A 2 -2.64 -24.76 15.46
CA ILE A 2 -2.12 -23.76 14.51
C ILE A 2 -2.37 -22.33 15.02
N GLN A 3 -3.61 -22.02 15.41
CA GLN A 3 -3.97 -20.69 15.93
C GLN A 3 -3.16 -20.32 17.18
N LYS A 4 -2.99 -21.25 18.13
CA LYS A 4 -2.14 -21.04 19.31
C LYS A 4 -0.67 -20.80 18.95
N ALA A 5 -0.13 -21.59 18.01
CA ALA A 5 1.26 -21.44 17.56
C ALA A 5 1.50 -20.08 16.85
N ASN A 6 0.49 -19.54 16.19
CA ASN A 6 0.55 -18.23 15.53
C ASN A 6 0.03 -17.08 16.39
N GLN A 7 -0.23 -17.31 17.69
CA GLN A 7 -0.73 -16.30 18.64
C GLN A 7 -2.04 -15.62 18.17
N ILE A 8 -2.90 -16.40 17.52
CA ILE A 8 -4.21 -15.95 17.03
C ILE A 8 -5.30 -16.47 17.99
N PRO A 9 -6.36 -15.69 18.25
CA PRO A 9 -7.51 -16.14 19.04
C PRO A 9 -8.05 -17.46 18.53
N VAL A 10 -8.27 -18.41 19.45
CA VAL A 10 -8.73 -19.75 19.07
C VAL A 10 -10.21 -19.72 18.74
N SER A 11 -10.58 -20.16 17.54
CA SER A 11 -11.98 -20.30 17.13
C SER A 11 -12.69 -21.34 18.02
N SER A 12 -13.90 -21.02 18.47
CA SER A 12 -14.73 -21.91 19.32
C SER A 12 -15.16 -23.17 18.57
N LYS A 13 -15.40 -23.05 17.27
CA LYS A 13 -15.75 -24.14 16.37
C LYS A 13 -15.13 -23.93 14.99
N LEU A 14 -14.97 -25.02 14.23
CA LEU A 14 -14.52 -24.95 12.85
C LEU A 14 -15.71 -24.66 11.95
N GLU A 15 -15.68 -23.51 11.26
CA GLU A 15 -16.76 -23.06 10.36
C GLU A 15 -16.56 -23.61 8.94
N GLY A 16 -17.68 -23.79 8.21
CA GLY A 16 -17.67 -24.14 6.78
C GLY A 16 -17.77 -25.64 6.48
N ARG A 17 -18.16 -26.48 7.43
CA ARG A 17 -18.18 -27.94 7.26
C ARG A 17 -19.03 -28.44 6.07
N GLU A 18 -20.11 -27.74 5.72
CA GLU A 18 -21.04 -28.18 4.65
C GLU A 18 -20.51 -27.94 3.23
N ASN A 19 -19.50 -27.04 3.07
CA ASN A 19 -18.98 -26.60 1.76
C ASN A 19 -17.45 -26.55 1.72
N GLY A 20 -16.79 -27.49 2.41
CA GLY A 20 -15.36 -27.42 2.65
C GLY A 20 -15.01 -26.45 3.80
N TYR A 21 -13.87 -26.66 4.43
CA TYR A 21 -13.41 -25.80 5.52
C TYR A 21 -12.83 -24.51 4.96
N HIS A 22 -13.27 -23.36 5.49
CA HIS A 22 -12.69 -22.07 5.16
C HIS A 22 -11.59 -21.70 6.13
N LEU A 23 -10.39 -21.43 5.62
CA LEU A 23 -9.24 -21.00 6.41
C LEU A 23 -8.77 -19.64 5.93
N THR A 24 -8.61 -18.69 6.85
CA THR A 24 -8.20 -17.32 6.56
C THR A 24 -6.73 -17.12 6.84
N VAL A 25 -6.02 -16.56 5.87
CA VAL A 25 -4.63 -16.13 5.94
C VAL A 25 -4.59 -14.63 5.67
N GLU A 26 -4.23 -13.85 6.67
CA GLU A 26 -4.07 -12.40 6.54
C GLU A 26 -2.60 -12.06 6.35
N MET A 27 -2.30 -11.37 5.28
CA MET A 27 -0.95 -10.93 4.94
C MET A 27 -1.00 -9.53 4.32
N GLU A 28 -0.17 -8.63 4.82
CA GLU A 28 -0.08 -7.25 4.31
C GLU A 28 0.23 -7.23 2.80
N THR A 29 -0.18 -6.13 2.14
CA THR A 29 0.09 -5.92 0.72
C THR A 29 1.60 -5.81 0.48
N GLY A 30 2.09 -6.41 -0.61
CA GLY A 30 3.50 -6.34 -0.99
C GLY A 30 4.44 -7.35 -0.32
N VAL A 31 3.97 -8.13 0.68
CA VAL A 31 4.79 -9.14 1.39
C VAL A 31 4.90 -10.49 0.67
N GLY A 32 4.23 -10.67 -0.49
CA GLY A 32 4.33 -11.89 -1.29
C GLY A 32 3.21 -12.90 -1.09
N LYS A 33 1.94 -12.47 -0.93
CA LYS A 33 0.76 -13.34 -0.84
C LYS A 33 0.74 -14.41 -1.94
N THR A 34 0.90 -14.01 -3.20
CA THR A 34 0.89 -14.91 -4.36
C THR A 34 1.98 -15.98 -4.27
N TYR A 35 3.21 -15.59 -3.92
CA TYR A 35 4.31 -16.53 -3.70
C TYR A 35 3.97 -17.52 -2.59
N THR A 36 3.37 -17.05 -1.49
CA THR A 36 3.02 -17.87 -0.33
C THR A 36 1.97 -18.92 -0.69
N TYR A 37 0.90 -18.56 -1.42
CA TYR A 37 -0.08 -19.59 -1.76
C TYR A 37 0.42 -20.54 -2.87
N ILE A 38 1.31 -20.11 -3.78
CA ILE A 38 1.98 -21.03 -4.70
C ILE A 38 2.81 -22.06 -3.91
N LYS A 39 3.60 -21.61 -2.95
CA LYS A 39 4.34 -22.51 -2.05
C LYS A 39 3.39 -23.45 -1.28
N THR A 40 2.27 -22.93 -0.80
CA THR A 40 1.23 -23.73 -0.11
C THR A 40 0.70 -24.84 -1.02
N ILE A 41 0.49 -24.59 -2.31
CA ILE A 41 0.10 -25.65 -3.28
C ILE A 41 1.12 -26.79 -3.28
N TYR A 42 2.40 -26.46 -3.40
CA TYR A 42 3.48 -27.46 -3.38
C TYR A 42 3.55 -28.21 -2.06
N GLU A 43 3.44 -27.50 -0.92
CA GLU A 43 3.47 -28.13 0.42
C GLU A 43 2.26 -29.06 0.64
N LEU A 44 1.06 -28.67 0.22
CA LEU A 44 -0.13 -29.50 0.31
C LEU A 44 -0.01 -30.75 -0.56
N ASN A 45 0.53 -30.60 -1.78
CA ASN A 45 0.80 -31.77 -2.62
C ASN A 45 1.86 -32.69 -2.01
N LYS A 46 2.95 -32.14 -1.49
CA LYS A 46 4.04 -32.93 -0.87
C LYS A 46 3.55 -33.73 0.33
N ARG A 47 2.67 -33.13 1.17
CA ARG A 47 2.23 -33.73 2.46
C ARG A 47 1.01 -34.63 2.33
N TYR A 48 0.08 -34.27 1.43
CA TYR A 48 -1.24 -34.90 1.37
C TYR A 48 -1.55 -35.51 0.00
N GLY A 49 -0.69 -35.29 -1.00
CA GLY A 49 -0.92 -35.79 -2.36
C GLY A 49 -1.99 -34.99 -3.15
N TRP A 50 -2.53 -33.92 -2.59
CA TRP A 50 -3.58 -33.13 -3.26
C TRP A 50 -3.04 -32.46 -4.52
N SER A 51 -3.77 -32.60 -5.62
CA SER A 51 -3.27 -32.24 -6.94
C SER A 51 -4.14 -31.24 -7.73
N LYS A 52 -5.35 -30.93 -7.24
CA LYS A 52 -6.30 -30.05 -7.97
C LYS A 52 -6.57 -28.78 -7.20
N PHE A 53 -6.23 -27.64 -7.81
CA PHE A 53 -6.31 -26.33 -7.17
C PHE A 53 -7.02 -25.33 -8.09
N LEU A 54 -7.93 -24.52 -7.53
CA LEU A 54 -8.56 -23.40 -8.19
C LEU A 54 -8.09 -22.10 -7.52
N VAL A 55 -7.55 -21.17 -8.30
CA VAL A 55 -7.24 -19.83 -7.81
C VAL A 55 -8.31 -18.88 -8.34
N VAL A 56 -9.16 -18.40 -7.43
CA VAL A 56 -10.25 -17.46 -7.73
C VAL A 56 -9.78 -16.04 -7.45
N VAL A 57 -9.89 -15.19 -8.46
CA VAL A 57 -9.45 -13.79 -8.41
C VAL A 57 -10.58 -12.83 -8.78
N PRO A 58 -10.57 -11.56 -8.28
CA PRO A 58 -11.65 -10.61 -8.54
C PRO A 58 -11.67 -10.06 -9.97
N SER A 59 -10.52 -9.87 -10.60
CA SER A 59 -10.40 -9.18 -11.88
C SER A 59 -9.46 -9.88 -12.86
N ILE A 60 -9.56 -9.49 -14.13
CA ILE A 60 -8.68 -9.96 -15.20
C ILE A 60 -7.23 -9.56 -14.92
N ALA A 61 -7.03 -8.33 -14.44
CA ALA A 61 -5.70 -7.81 -14.14
C ALA A 61 -4.96 -8.63 -13.07
N ILE A 62 -5.67 -8.99 -11.98
CA ILE A 62 -5.10 -9.87 -10.94
C ILE A 62 -4.86 -11.27 -11.51
N ARG A 63 -5.76 -11.77 -12.35
CA ARG A 63 -5.62 -13.08 -13.00
C ARG A 63 -4.32 -13.19 -13.81
N GLU A 64 -4.05 -12.20 -14.66
CA GLU A 64 -2.81 -12.16 -15.45
C GLU A 64 -1.56 -11.99 -14.58
N GLY A 65 -1.64 -11.16 -13.53
CA GLY A 65 -0.55 -11.00 -12.56
C GLY A 65 -0.23 -12.30 -11.82
N VAL A 66 -1.26 -13.03 -11.40
CA VAL A 66 -1.12 -14.35 -10.78
C VAL A 66 -0.50 -15.34 -11.77
N TYR A 67 -1.01 -15.40 -13.00
CA TYR A 67 -0.48 -16.28 -14.05
C TYR A 67 1.01 -16.00 -14.33
N LYS A 68 1.38 -14.72 -14.46
CA LYS A 68 2.79 -14.31 -14.63
C LYS A 68 3.65 -14.72 -13.44
N THR A 69 3.12 -14.61 -12.22
CA THR A 69 3.86 -15.06 -11.01
C THR A 69 4.11 -16.56 -11.04
N PHE A 70 3.14 -17.37 -11.46
CA PHE A 70 3.34 -18.79 -11.65
C PHE A 70 4.43 -19.08 -12.70
N GLN A 71 4.47 -18.32 -13.80
CA GLN A 71 5.50 -18.47 -14.84
C GLN A 71 6.90 -18.15 -14.28
N ILE A 72 7.05 -17.00 -13.62
CA ILE A 72 8.35 -16.54 -13.09
C ILE A 72 8.87 -17.49 -12.01
N THR A 73 8.00 -17.99 -11.12
CA THR A 73 8.40 -18.84 -9.99
C THR A 73 8.49 -20.31 -10.34
N ARG A 74 8.14 -20.70 -11.56
CA ARG A 74 8.05 -22.09 -12.00
C ARG A 74 9.34 -22.89 -11.78
N GLU A 75 10.46 -22.37 -12.29
CA GLU A 75 11.75 -23.06 -12.19
C GLU A 75 12.30 -23.02 -10.76
N HIS A 76 12.03 -21.94 -10.01
CA HIS A 76 12.40 -21.84 -8.60
C HIS A 76 11.74 -22.95 -7.78
N PHE A 77 10.42 -23.10 -7.85
CA PHE A 77 9.71 -24.15 -7.14
C PHE A 77 9.98 -25.56 -7.69
N ALA A 78 10.18 -25.69 -9.01
CA ALA A 78 10.57 -26.97 -9.57
C ALA A 78 11.90 -27.48 -8.99
N LYS A 79 12.83 -26.58 -8.75
CA LYS A 79 14.13 -26.87 -8.13
C LYS A 79 13.98 -27.24 -6.65
N GLU A 80 13.13 -26.52 -5.90
CA GLU A 80 12.90 -26.75 -4.47
C GLU A 80 12.13 -28.05 -4.19
N TYR A 81 11.13 -28.39 -5.02
CA TYR A 81 10.22 -29.52 -4.78
C TYR A 81 10.43 -30.73 -5.70
N GLY A 82 11.32 -30.63 -6.69
CA GLY A 82 11.55 -31.70 -7.66
C GLY A 82 10.37 -31.97 -8.60
N LYS A 83 9.37 -31.07 -8.66
CA LYS A 83 8.14 -31.22 -9.44
C LYS A 83 7.78 -29.93 -10.16
N LYS A 84 7.25 -30.07 -11.39
CA LYS A 84 6.65 -28.96 -12.14
C LYS A 84 5.13 -29.07 -12.04
N ILE A 85 4.47 -27.98 -11.67
CA ILE A 85 3.00 -27.89 -11.70
C ILE A 85 2.55 -27.38 -13.06
N ARG A 86 1.36 -27.82 -13.49
CA ARG A 86 0.67 -27.29 -14.66
C ARG A 86 -0.32 -26.23 -14.21
N PHE A 87 -0.37 -25.11 -14.89
CA PHE A 87 -1.31 -24.04 -14.59
C PHE A 87 -1.83 -23.42 -15.87
N PHE A 88 -3.09 -23.03 -15.86
CA PHE A 88 -3.76 -22.41 -17.01
C PHE A 88 -4.82 -21.42 -16.53
N ILE A 89 -5.17 -20.48 -17.41
CA ILE A 89 -6.28 -19.55 -17.20
C ILE A 89 -7.54 -20.20 -17.77
N TYR A 90 -8.62 -20.22 -16.98
CA TYR A 90 -9.92 -20.65 -17.47
C TYR A 90 -10.35 -19.79 -18.66
N ASN A 91 -10.64 -20.44 -19.78
CA ASN A 91 -11.22 -19.83 -20.96
C ASN A 91 -12.42 -20.66 -21.44
N SER A 92 -13.59 -20.00 -21.60
CA SER A 92 -14.82 -20.63 -22.05
C SER A 92 -14.75 -21.18 -23.49
N GLU A 93 -13.77 -20.74 -24.28
CA GLU A 93 -13.55 -21.19 -25.65
C GLU A 93 -12.60 -22.42 -25.76
N ARG A 94 -11.77 -22.64 -24.73
CA ARG A 94 -10.74 -23.69 -24.68
C ARG A 94 -10.98 -24.64 -23.50
N LEU A 95 -12.03 -25.41 -23.58
CA LEU A 95 -12.46 -26.28 -22.46
C LEU A 95 -11.66 -27.60 -22.37
N THR A 96 -10.84 -27.95 -23.34
CA THR A 96 -9.96 -29.14 -23.31
C THR A 96 -9.00 -29.17 -22.15
N GLU A 97 -8.60 -27.99 -21.61
CA GLU A 97 -7.78 -27.91 -20.40
C GLU A 97 -8.52 -28.36 -19.14
N ILE A 98 -9.86 -28.28 -19.12
CA ILE A 98 -10.69 -28.77 -17.99
C ILE A 98 -10.69 -30.30 -17.96
N ASP A 99 -10.76 -30.95 -19.10
CA ASP A 99 -10.69 -32.41 -19.18
C ASP A 99 -9.33 -32.93 -18.68
N ARG A 100 -8.24 -32.29 -19.11
CA ARG A 100 -6.90 -32.57 -18.57
C ARG A 100 -6.79 -32.28 -17.09
N PHE A 101 -7.39 -31.19 -16.62
CA PHE A 101 -7.43 -30.86 -15.20
C PHE A 101 -8.12 -31.96 -14.39
N ALA A 102 -9.20 -32.55 -14.90
CA ALA A 102 -9.96 -33.59 -14.21
C ALA A 102 -9.30 -34.96 -14.29
N SER A 103 -8.70 -35.33 -15.43
CA SER A 103 -8.22 -36.68 -15.74
C SER A 103 -6.74 -36.95 -15.36
N ASP A 104 -5.88 -35.92 -15.42
CA ASP A 104 -4.44 -36.08 -15.18
C ASP A 104 -4.12 -36.12 -13.67
N ASN A 105 -3.30 -37.03 -13.21
CA ASN A 105 -2.89 -37.16 -11.81
C ASN A 105 -1.82 -36.16 -11.36
N SER A 106 -1.27 -35.36 -12.28
CA SER A 106 -0.28 -34.33 -11.92
C SER A 106 -0.94 -33.12 -11.22
N VAL A 107 -0.10 -32.26 -10.63
CA VAL A 107 -0.59 -31.06 -9.96
C VAL A 107 -1.04 -30.04 -10.99
N HIS A 108 -2.32 -29.71 -10.96
CA HIS A 108 -2.94 -28.73 -11.84
C HIS A 108 -3.52 -27.56 -11.06
N VAL A 109 -3.31 -26.36 -11.57
CA VAL A 109 -3.88 -25.12 -11.04
C VAL A 109 -4.69 -24.43 -12.14
N MET A 110 -5.98 -24.25 -11.91
CA MET A 110 -6.85 -23.45 -12.77
C MET A 110 -7.02 -22.07 -12.15
N ILE A 111 -6.68 -21.01 -12.90
CA ILE A 111 -6.84 -19.61 -12.47
C ILE A 111 -8.11 -19.09 -13.13
N ILE A 112 -9.08 -18.66 -12.33
CA ILE A 112 -10.40 -18.23 -12.79
C ILE A 112 -10.81 -16.91 -12.14
N ASN A 113 -11.33 -15.96 -12.92
CA ASN A 113 -11.93 -14.77 -12.36
C ASN A 113 -13.39 -15.03 -11.95
N SER A 114 -13.87 -14.32 -10.94
CA SER A 114 -15.22 -14.51 -10.40
C SER A 114 -16.32 -14.22 -11.42
N GLN A 115 -16.06 -13.38 -12.40
CA GLN A 115 -17.00 -13.04 -13.48
C GLN A 115 -17.25 -14.23 -14.41
N ALA A 116 -16.27 -15.11 -14.63
CA ALA A 116 -16.40 -16.26 -15.52
C ALA A 116 -17.52 -17.23 -15.12
N PHE A 117 -17.83 -17.31 -13.81
CA PHE A 117 -18.95 -18.13 -13.34
C PHE A 117 -20.13 -17.31 -12.77
N ASN A 118 -20.03 -15.96 -12.73
CA ASN A 118 -21.09 -15.05 -12.26
C ASN A 118 -21.86 -14.33 -13.38
N ALA A 119 -21.33 -14.28 -14.60
CA ALA A 119 -21.92 -13.52 -15.69
C ALA A 119 -23.29 -14.09 -16.13
N LYS A 120 -24.16 -13.20 -16.68
CA LYS A 120 -25.52 -13.52 -17.10
C LYS A 120 -25.70 -13.78 -18.60
N GLY A 121 -24.62 -13.80 -19.39
CA GLY A 121 -24.66 -13.99 -20.85
C GLY A 121 -24.58 -15.45 -21.31
N LYS A 122 -24.81 -15.73 -22.62
CA LYS A 122 -24.72 -17.08 -23.18
C LYS A 122 -23.32 -17.68 -23.04
N ASP A 123 -22.27 -16.92 -23.33
CA ASP A 123 -20.87 -17.38 -23.27
C ASP A 123 -20.37 -17.58 -21.84
N ALA A 124 -20.85 -16.79 -20.91
CA ALA A 124 -20.54 -16.90 -19.48
C ALA A 124 -21.16 -18.12 -18.80
N ARG A 125 -22.11 -18.79 -19.46
CA ARG A 125 -22.79 -20.00 -18.94
C ARG A 125 -22.18 -21.29 -19.42
N ARG A 126 -21.17 -21.27 -20.30
CA ARG A 126 -20.59 -22.51 -20.84
C ARG A 126 -20.09 -23.47 -19.76
N ILE A 127 -19.62 -22.95 -18.62
CA ILE A 127 -19.21 -23.78 -17.47
C ILE A 127 -20.39 -24.59 -16.89
N TYR A 128 -21.63 -24.14 -17.08
CA TYR A 128 -22.86 -24.78 -16.59
C TYR A 128 -23.69 -25.46 -17.68
N MET A 129 -23.22 -25.43 -18.95
CA MET A 129 -23.94 -26.04 -20.07
C MET A 129 -23.49 -27.49 -20.27
N ASN A 130 -24.45 -28.33 -20.64
CA ASN A 130 -24.11 -29.66 -21.16
C ASN A 130 -23.45 -29.48 -22.53
N LEU A 131 -22.26 -29.98 -22.68
CA LEU A 131 -21.46 -29.82 -23.90
C LEU A 131 -21.14 -31.18 -24.50
N ASP A 132 -21.28 -31.31 -25.83
CA ASP A 132 -20.98 -32.54 -26.56
C ASP A 132 -19.50 -32.90 -26.44
N GLU A 133 -18.62 -31.91 -26.36
CA GLU A 133 -17.17 -32.04 -26.11
C GLU A 133 -16.86 -32.83 -24.81
N PHE A 134 -17.81 -32.85 -23.85
CA PHE A 134 -17.71 -33.54 -22.56
C PHE A 134 -18.73 -34.69 -22.44
N GLN A 135 -19.13 -35.28 -23.56
CA GLN A 135 -20.11 -36.38 -23.58
C GLN A 135 -21.44 -35.98 -22.85
N GLY A 136 -21.92 -34.76 -23.09
CA GLY A 136 -23.15 -34.24 -22.47
C GLY A 136 -23.02 -33.84 -21.03
N ARG A 137 -21.82 -33.85 -20.41
CA ARG A 137 -21.58 -33.38 -19.03
C ARG A 137 -21.30 -31.89 -18.99
N LYS A 138 -21.48 -31.30 -17.84
CA LYS A 138 -21.15 -29.88 -17.59
C LYS A 138 -19.69 -29.77 -17.15
N PRO A 139 -18.94 -28.76 -17.62
CA PRO A 139 -17.57 -28.51 -17.15
C PRO A 139 -17.48 -28.36 -15.61
N ILE A 140 -18.48 -27.72 -14.99
CA ILE A 140 -18.50 -27.56 -13.52
C ILE A 140 -18.56 -28.90 -12.78
N ASP A 141 -19.28 -29.91 -13.31
CA ASP A 141 -19.43 -31.21 -12.67
C ASP A 141 -18.12 -32.01 -12.74
N LEU A 142 -17.33 -31.85 -13.85
CA LEU A 142 -16.01 -32.44 -13.97
C LEU A 142 -15.03 -31.83 -12.96
N ILE A 143 -15.06 -30.51 -12.79
CA ILE A 143 -14.22 -29.83 -11.82
C ILE A 143 -14.63 -30.24 -10.39
N ALA A 144 -15.91 -30.22 -10.07
CA ALA A 144 -16.46 -30.60 -8.77
C ALA A 144 -16.11 -32.06 -8.39
N GLY A 145 -16.13 -32.97 -9.37
CA GLY A 145 -15.73 -34.38 -9.16
C GLY A 145 -14.28 -34.57 -8.70
N THR A 146 -13.42 -33.56 -8.85
CA THR A 146 -12.03 -33.60 -8.35
C THR A 146 -11.88 -33.16 -6.91
N ASN A 147 -12.94 -32.65 -6.26
CA ASN A 147 -12.92 -32.01 -4.92
C ASN A 147 -11.74 -31.04 -4.76
N PRO A 148 -11.66 -29.98 -5.57
CA PRO A 148 -10.46 -29.13 -5.65
C PRO A 148 -10.26 -28.33 -4.36
N ILE A 149 -9.03 -27.89 -4.11
CA ILE A 149 -8.75 -26.87 -3.12
C ILE A 149 -8.91 -25.51 -3.76
N ILE A 150 -9.79 -24.66 -3.21
CA ILE A 150 -9.99 -23.30 -3.66
C ILE A 150 -9.07 -22.35 -2.91
N ILE A 151 -8.36 -21.51 -3.63
CA ILE A 151 -7.59 -20.38 -3.11
C ILE A 151 -8.29 -19.11 -3.61
N ILE A 152 -8.74 -18.25 -2.70
CA ILE A 152 -9.38 -16.98 -3.02
C ILE A 152 -8.37 -15.86 -2.72
N ASP A 153 -7.97 -15.13 -3.75
CA ASP A 153 -7.16 -13.93 -3.60
C ASP A 153 -8.10 -12.71 -3.52
N GLU A 154 -7.92 -11.87 -2.50
CA GLU A 154 -8.74 -10.70 -2.16
C GLU A 154 -10.25 -11.03 -2.04
N PRO A 155 -10.65 -11.92 -1.10
CA PRO A 155 -12.02 -12.41 -0.94
C PRO A 155 -13.06 -11.30 -0.75
N GLN A 156 -12.70 -10.16 -0.14
CA GLN A 156 -13.63 -9.03 0.05
C GLN A 156 -14.17 -8.46 -1.28
N SER A 157 -13.45 -8.66 -2.39
CA SER A 157 -13.85 -8.20 -3.72
C SER A 157 -14.69 -9.21 -4.48
N VAL A 158 -14.68 -10.50 -4.10
CA VAL A 158 -15.38 -11.60 -4.81
C VAL A 158 -16.54 -12.21 -4.04
N GLU A 159 -16.68 -11.95 -2.74
CA GLU A 159 -17.65 -12.63 -1.87
C GLU A 159 -19.02 -11.95 -1.77
N GLY A 160 -19.64 -11.63 -2.90
CA GLY A 160 -21.07 -11.38 -2.94
C GLY A 160 -21.88 -12.67 -2.66
N ARG A 161 -23.11 -12.54 -2.11
CA ARG A 161 -23.98 -13.68 -1.77
C ARG A 161 -24.11 -14.68 -2.93
N GLN A 162 -24.29 -14.19 -4.15
CA GLN A 162 -24.42 -15.04 -5.35
C GLN A 162 -23.12 -15.78 -5.68
N THR A 163 -21.98 -15.13 -5.52
CA THR A 163 -20.66 -15.74 -5.79
C THR A 163 -20.36 -16.85 -4.79
N LYS A 164 -20.67 -16.63 -3.51
CA LYS A 164 -20.54 -17.67 -2.46
C LYS A 164 -21.34 -18.91 -2.80
N GLU A 165 -22.61 -18.77 -3.20
CA GLU A 165 -23.47 -19.90 -3.60
C GLU A 165 -22.92 -20.65 -4.82
N ARG A 166 -22.36 -19.93 -5.80
CA ARG A 166 -21.77 -20.56 -6.99
C ARG A 166 -20.44 -21.24 -6.72
N MET A 167 -19.63 -20.72 -5.81
CA MET A 167 -18.40 -21.37 -5.39
C MET A 167 -18.65 -22.71 -4.70
N LYS A 168 -19.78 -22.90 -4.03
CA LYS A 168 -20.18 -24.19 -3.46
C LYS A 168 -20.31 -25.30 -4.50
N GLN A 169 -20.70 -24.94 -5.73
CA GLN A 169 -20.88 -25.91 -6.84
C GLN A 169 -19.57 -26.55 -7.30
N PHE A 170 -18.42 -25.99 -6.97
CA PHE A 170 -17.12 -26.62 -7.21
C PHE A 170 -16.81 -27.73 -6.20
N CYS A 171 -17.65 -27.95 -5.18
CA CYS A 171 -17.46 -28.97 -4.13
C CYS A 171 -16.05 -28.96 -3.51
N PRO A 172 -15.55 -27.83 -3.01
CA PRO A 172 -14.17 -27.73 -2.55
C PRO A 172 -13.94 -28.57 -1.29
N LEU A 173 -12.76 -29.22 -1.23
CA LEU A 173 -12.29 -29.89 0.00
C LEU A 173 -11.97 -28.86 1.08
N ILE A 174 -11.22 -27.82 0.72
CA ILE A 174 -10.81 -26.71 1.59
C ILE A 174 -10.80 -25.42 0.76
N THR A 175 -11.18 -24.31 1.40
CA THR A 175 -11.06 -22.96 0.82
C THR A 175 -10.07 -22.14 1.63
N LEU A 176 -8.96 -21.73 1.00
CA LEU A 176 -7.94 -20.87 1.57
C LEU A 176 -8.19 -19.43 1.11
N ARG A 177 -8.20 -18.48 2.03
CA ARG A 177 -8.61 -17.10 1.80
C ARG A 177 -7.44 -16.17 2.13
N TYR A 178 -6.86 -15.57 1.10
CA TYR A 178 -5.69 -14.69 1.24
C TYR A 178 -6.08 -13.23 1.01
N SER A 179 -5.86 -12.36 1.97
CA SER A 179 -6.03 -10.90 1.85
C SER A 179 -5.15 -10.14 2.83
N ALA A 180 -4.94 -8.85 2.56
CA ALA A 180 -4.39 -7.92 3.53
C ALA A 180 -5.47 -7.40 4.50
N THR A 181 -6.73 -7.35 4.03
CA THR A 181 -7.88 -6.84 4.80
C THR A 181 -9.07 -7.77 4.61
N HIS A 182 -9.54 -8.37 5.69
CA HIS A 182 -10.76 -9.17 5.69
C HIS A 182 -11.91 -8.37 6.32
N LYS A 183 -13.11 -8.51 5.78
CA LYS A 183 -14.31 -8.00 6.46
C LYS A 183 -14.57 -8.80 7.73
N ALA A 184 -14.99 -8.12 8.80
CA ALA A 184 -15.22 -8.76 10.10
C ALA A 184 -16.26 -9.90 10.07
N ASP A 185 -17.28 -9.78 9.20
CA ASP A 185 -18.30 -10.79 8.95
C ASP A 185 -17.82 -11.95 8.06
N SER A 186 -16.59 -11.91 7.59
CA SER A 186 -15.99 -12.81 6.62
C SER A 186 -14.68 -13.43 7.10
N LEU A 187 -14.44 -13.38 8.41
CA LEU A 187 -13.30 -14.02 9.07
C LEU A 187 -13.67 -15.45 9.45
N TYR A 188 -13.23 -16.40 8.62
CA TYR A 188 -13.41 -17.82 8.90
C TYR A 188 -12.09 -18.45 9.37
N ASN A 189 -12.06 -19.01 10.56
CA ASN A 189 -10.94 -19.83 11.05
C ASN A 189 -9.55 -19.27 10.67
N MET A 190 -9.22 -18.08 11.12
CA MET A 190 -7.93 -17.47 10.82
C MET A 190 -6.78 -18.36 11.30
N VAL A 191 -5.85 -18.71 10.44
CA VAL A 191 -4.73 -19.59 10.75
C VAL A 191 -3.38 -18.87 10.74
N TYR A 192 -3.28 -17.73 10.05
CA TYR A 192 -2.05 -16.93 10.02
C TYR A 192 -2.39 -15.45 9.87
N ARG A 193 -1.62 -14.61 10.54
CA ARG A 193 -1.73 -13.16 10.47
C ARG A 193 -0.34 -12.52 10.38
N LEU A 194 -0.14 -11.70 9.36
CA LEU A 194 1.00 -10.81 9.20
C LEU A 194 0.46 -9.39 9.00
N SER A 195 0.31 -8.67 10.10
CA SER A 195 -0.23 -7.30 10.09
C SER A 195 0.74 -6.30 9.45
N ALA A 196 0.25 -5.10 9.11
CA ALA A 196 1.07 -4.00 8.60
C ALA A 196 2.23 -3.67 9.56
N ALA A 197 1.95 -3.64 10.87
CA ALA A 197 2.96 -3.38 11.90
C ALA A 197 4.02 -4.48 11.98
N ASP A 198 3.63 -5.76 11.82
CA ASP A 198 4.57 -6.87 11.82
C ASP A 198 5.40 -6.91 10.53
N ALA A 199 4.79 -6.62 9.37
CA ALA A 199 5.49 -6.50 8.10
C ALA A 199 6.55 -5.39 8.13
N TYR A 200 6.21 -4.23 8.71
CA TYR A 200 7.12 -3.12 8.90
C TYR A 200 8.29 -3.49 9.83
N ARG A 201 8.01 -4.05 11.02
CA ARG A 201 9.05 -4.47 11.99
C ARG A 201 9.99 -5.53 11.45
N LYS A 202 9.49 -6.41 10.59
CA LYS A 202 10.27 -7.46 9.93
C LYS A 202 11.01 -6.97 8.68
N TYR A 203 10.93 -5.67 8.36
CA TYR A 203 11.56 -5.08 7.15
C TYR A 203 11.08 -5.73 5.84
N LEU A 204 9.80 -6.09 5.75
CA LEU A 204 9.22 -6.72 4.57
C LEU A 204 8.55 -5.72 3.62
N VAL A 205 8.27 -4.52 4.10
CA VAL A 205 7.62 -3.44 3.36
C VAL A 205 8.38 -2.12 3.56
N LYS A 206 8.11 -1.14 2.66
CA LYS A 206 8.65 0.21 2.80
C LYS A 206 8.09 0.92 4.03
N LYS A 207 8.90 1.82 4.60
CA LYS A 207 8.44 2.85 5.54
C LYS A 207 7.51 3.81 4.81
N ILE A 208 6.40 4.21 5.41
CA ILE A 208 5.50 5.23 4.88
C ILE A 208 5.81 6.57 5.54
N GLU A 209 6.06 7.59 4.72
CA GLU A 209 6.11 8.99 5.09
C GLU A 209 4.94 9.70 4.43
N VAL A 210 4.24 10.57 5.16
CA VAL A 210 3.10 11.31 4.63
C VAL A 210 3.42 12.80 4.63
N LYS A 211 3.22 13.45 3.50
CA LYS A 211 3.23 14.90 3.35
C LYS A 211 1.78 15.35 3.17
N GLY A 212 1.21 15.97 4.21
CA GLY A 212 -0.10 16.60 4.15
C GLY A 212 0.02 18.01 3.61
N ILE A 213 -0.93 18.42 2.78
CA ILE A 213 -1.12 19.80 2.34
C ILE A 213 -2.42 20.25 3.01
N ALA A 214 -2.32 21.14 3.99
CA ALA A 214 -3.45 21.55 4.81
C ALA A 214 -3.76 23.03 4.63
N GLU A 215 -5.04 23.36 4.42
CA GLU A 215 -5.53 24.73 4.57
C GLU A 215 -5.63 25.08 6.06
N THR A 216 -4.82 26.01 6.49
CA THR A 216 -4.93 26.55 7.85
C THR A 216 -5.87 27.75 7.81
N LYS A 217 -7.13 27.58 8.21
CA LYS A 217 -8.09 28.68 8.34
C LYS A 217 -7.73 29.49 9.58
N THR A 218 -6.79 30.38 9.46
CA THR A 218 -6.56 31.42 10.49
C THR A 218 -7.44 32.64 10.16
N MET A 219 -8.18 33.14 11.17
CA MET A 219 -9.09 34.29 11.02
C MET A 219 -8.36 35.63 10.80
N ALA A 220 -7.04 35.64 10.62
CA ALA A 220 -6.26 36.86 10.73
C ALA A 220 -6.06 37.62 9.41
N SER A 221 -6.11 37.01 8.26
CA SER A 221 -6.06 37.69 6.96
C SER A 221 -6.31 36.75 5.76
N ASP A 222 -6.74 37.34 4.64
CA ASP A 222 -6.94 36.63 3.36
C ASP A 222 -5.62 36.44 2.56
N GLY A 223 -4.46 36.88 3.06
CA GLY A 223 -3.15 36.80 2.38
C GLY A 223 -2.71 35.37 2.13
N TYR A 224 -2.46 35.02 0.87
CA TYR A 224 -2.02 33.69 0.46
C TYR A 224 -0.56 33.46 0.86
N ILE A 225 -0.30 32.43 1.66
CA ILE A 225 1.04 31.96 2.02
C ILE A 225 1.02 30.43 2.02
N TYR A 226 1.93 29.83 1.27
CA TYR A 226 2.21 28.40 1.33
C TYR A 226 3.66 28.21 1.79
N VAL A 227 3.88 27.42 2.83
CA VAL A 227 5.22 27.07 3.32
C VAL A 227 5.66 25.77 2.67
N GLU A 228 6.55 25.85 1.68
CA GLU A 228 7.06 24.68 0.97
C GLU A 228 7.98 23.84 1.86
N ARG A 229 9.00 24.47 2.46
CA ARG A 229 9.98 23.78 3.31
C ARG A 229 10.81 24.75 4.15
N ILE A 230 11.39 24.21 5.21
CA ILE A 230 12.41 24.90 6.00
C ILE A 230 13.80 24.48 5.50
N CYS A 231 14.62 25.46 5.16
CA CYS A 231 15.97 25.25 4.69
C CYS A 231 16.98 25.30 5.83
N CYS A 232 17.94 24.40 5.84
CA CYS A 232 19.09 24.42 6.72
C CYS A 232 20.29 24.98 5.96
N SER A 233 20.77 26.19 6.27
CA SER A 233 22.14 26.59 6.00
C SER A 233 22.94 26.56 7.31
N GLU A 234 24.26 26.47 7.23
CA GLU A 234 25.11 26.34 8.43
C GLU A 234 25.01 27.58 9.35
N SER A 235 24.63 28.74 8.84
CA SER A 235 24.54 30.00 9.59
C SER A 235 23.12 30.42 9.97
N ASP A 236 22.11 30.25 9.08
CA ASP A 236 20.77 30.82 9.33
C ASP A 236 19.62 29.88 8.92
N ALA A 237 18.55 29.87 9.75
CA ALA A 237 17.31 29.23 9.40
C ALA A 237 16.56 30.06 8.37
N ALA A 238 16.09 29.45 7.28
CA ALA A 238 15.30 30.10 6.26
C ALA A 238 14.17 29.19 5.80
N ALA A 239 13.06 29.78 5.35
CA ALA A 239 11.92 29.05 4.78
C ALA A 239 11.78 29.38 3.30
N VAL A 240 11.34 28.39 2.51
CA VAL A 240 10.84 28.64 1.15
C VAL A 240 9.34 28.73 1.24
N ILE A 241 8.82 29.89 0.87
CA ILE A 241 7.38 30.16 0.84
C ILE A 241 6.93 30.53 -0.56
N GLN A 242 5.67 30.26 -0.87
CA GLN A 242 4.98 30.82 -2.03
C GLN A 242 3.98 31.87 -1.53
N TYR A 243 3.94 33.02 -2.17
CA TYR A 243 3.09 34.16 -1.80
C TYR A 243 2.64 34.90 -3.05
N ASP A 244 1.61 35.73 -2.91
CA ASP A 244 1.15 36.60 -3.98
C ASP A 244 2.10 37.79 -4.14
N PHE A 245 2.53 38.05 -5.38
CA PHE A 245 3.43 39.13 -5.73
C PHE A 245 2.78 40.07 -6.78
N LYS A 246 2.84 41.36 -6.53
CA LYS A 246 2.26 42.38 -7.41
C LYS A 246 3.22 42.74 -8.56
N MET A 247 2.77 42.51 -9.77
CA MET A 247 3.45 42.95 -11.00
C MET A 247 2.66 44.06 -11.67
N GLY A 248 3.27 44.78 -12.60
CA GLY A 248 2.57 45.81 -13.37
C GLY A 248 1.38 45.29 -14.17
N SER A 249 1.31 44.00 -14.45
CA SER A 249 0.24 43.32 -15.19
C SER A 249 -0.75 42.51 -14.32
N GLY A 250 -0.64 42.56 -12.99
CA GLY A 250 -1.50 41.81 -12.07
C GLY A 250 -0.76 41.14 -10.94
N ILE A 251 -1.47 40.25 -10.22
CA ILE A 251 -0.92 39.49 -9.12
C ILE A 251 -0.49 38.12 -9.63
N ARG A 252 0.71 37.66 -9.25
CA ARG A 252 1.23 36.31 -9.53
C ARG A 252 1.76 35.64 -8.27
N LYS A 253 1.66 34.32 -8.17
CA LYS A 253 2.26 33.54 -7.12
C LYS A 253 3.74 33.32 -7.39
N GLN A 254 4.59 33.62 -6.39
CA GLN A 254 6.03 33.48 -6.51
C GLN A 254 6.62 32.73 -5.32
N TYR A 255 7.60 31.86 -5.60
CA TYR A 255 8.40 31.21 -4.56
C TYR A 255 9.59 32.07 -4.17
N ARG A 256 9.82 32.22 -2.86
CA ARG A 256 10.98 32.96 -2.35
C ARG A 256 11.51 32.31 -1.08
N LYS A 257 12.83 32.36 -0.95
CA LYS A 257 13.49 32.02 0.32
C LYS A 257 13.44 33.25 1.23
N VAL A 258 12.85 33.11 2.42
CA VAL A 258 12.73 34.15 3.44
C VAL A 258 13.49 33.78 4.68
N GLY A 259 14.04 34.77 5.36
CA GLY A 259 14.72 34.69 6.64
C GLY A 259 13.96 35.41 7.75
N ILE A 260 14.50 35.40 8.96
CA ILE A 260 13.97 36.16 10.08
C ILE A 260 14.13 37.67 9.76
N GLY A 261 13.06 38.45 9.97
CA GLY A 261 13.00 39.88 9.66
C GLY A 261 12.50 40.24 8.27
N ASP A 262 12.31 39.25 7.37
CA ASP A 262 11.70 39.53 6.06
C ASP A 262 10.20 39.83 6.22
N ASP A 263 9.74 40.98 5.70
CA ASP A 263 8.33 41.41 5.71
C ASP A 263 7.66 41.10 4.38
N LEU A 264 6.59 40.28 4.42
CA LEU A 264 5.83 39.90 3.23
C LEU A 264 5.15 41.09 2.55
N TYR A 265 4.79 42.14 3.30
CA TYR A 265 4.25 43.34 2.70
C TYR A 265 5.26 44.02 1.75
N GLU A 266 6.50 44.15 2.20
CA GLU A 266 7.57 44.76 1.37
C GLU A 266 7.93 43.87 0.17
N ILE A 267 8.15 42.57 0.41
CA ILE A 267 8.59 41.67 -0.65
C ILE A 267 7.50 41.31 -1.65
N SER A 268 6.22 41.49 -1.31
CA SER A 268 5.08 41.29 -2.22
C SER A 268 4.84 42.46 -3.20
N GLY A 269 5.56 43.56 -3.05
CA GLY A 269 5.30 44.79 -3.81
C GLY A 269 4.16 45.62 -3.24
N GLY A 270 3.92 45.54 -1.92
CA GLY A 270 2.95 46.35 -1.18
C GLY A 270 1.50 45.87 -1.31
N LEU A 271 1.28 44.55 -1.31
CA LEU A 271 -0.07 43.98 -1.26
C LEU A 271 -0.70 44.16 0.11
N GLU A 272 -1.89 44.74 0.15
CA GLU A 272 -2.62 45.08 1.38
C GLU A 272 -2.94 43.85 2.25
N GLU A 273 -3.10 42.67 1.64
CA GLU A 273 -3.36 41.41 2.32
C GLU A 273 -2.23 40.99 3.28
N TYR A 274 -1.02 41.52 3.08
CA TYR A 274 0.14 41.29 3.96
C TYR A 274 0.41 42.43 4.94
N GLN A 275 -0.45 43.43 5.00
CA GLN A 275 -0.38 44.43 6.07
C GLN A 275 -0.78 43.78 7.41
N GLY A 276 -0.14 44.15 8.50
CA GLY A 276 -0.53 43.67 9.81
C GLY A 276 0.36 42.58 10.40
N GLY A 277 1.68 42.70 10.18
CA GLY A 277 2.66 41.92 10.92
C GLY A 277 3.01 40.57 10.27
N PHE A 278 3.05 40.51 8.97
CA PHE A 278 3.58 39.37 8.21
C PHE A 278 5.10 39.42 8.04
N GLU A 279 5.79 40.05 8.99
CA GLU A 279 7.22 39.94 9.16
C GLU A 279 7.56 38.59 9.80
N VAL A 280 8.56 37.90 9.27
CA VAL A 280 9.02 36.60 9.80
C VAL A 280 9.71 36.79 11.16
N LYS A 281 9.04 36.40 12.23
CA LYS A 281 9.53 36.49 13.61
C LYS A 281 10.51 35.39 13.96
N GLN A 282 10.18 34.13 13.61
CA GLN A 282 10.97 32.95 13.97
C GLN A 282 10.80 31.85 12.94
N ILE A 283 11.88 31.12 12.69
CA ILE A 283 11.86 29.89 11.89
C ILE A 283 12.39 28.76 12.76
N ASN A 284 11.53 27.76 13.02
CA ASN A 284 11.86 26.61 13.87
C ASN A 284 12.15 25.38 12.99
N ARG A 285 13.40 24.88 13.07
CA ARG A 285 13.86 23.73 12.29
C ARG A 285 13.33 22.39 12.81
N GLN A 286 13.13 22.26 14.12
CA GLN A 286 12.69 20.98 14.72
C GLN A 286 11.20 20.75 14.48
N GLU A 287 10.42 21.82 14.52
CA GLU A 287 8.99 21.78 14.26
C GLU A 287 8.62 22.01 12.79
N GLU A 288 9.62 22.30 11.93
CA GLU A 288 9.44 22.66 10.53
C GLU A 288 8.41 23.79 10.33
N SER A 289 8.50 24.88 11.13
CA SER A 289 7.52 25.95 11.16
C SER A 289 8.12 27.35 11.00
N VAL A 290 7.28 28.27 10.48
CA VAL A 290 7.52 29.71 10.40
C VAL A 290 6.49 30.43 11.27
N GLU A 291 6.93 31.32 12.15
CA GLU A 291 6.07 32.19 12.95
C GLU A 291 6.25 33.64 12.50
N PHE A 292 5.13 34.33 12.30
CA PHE A 292 5.08 35.74 11.94
C PHE A 292 4.82 36.61 13.17
N VAL A 293 5.13 37.91 13.07
CA VAL A 293 4.96 38.87 14.17
C VAL A 293 3.50 38.97 14.60
N ASN A 294 2.54 38.79 13.69
CA ASN A 294 1.10 38.76 13.99
C ASN A 294 0.65 37.52 14.79
N GLY A 295 1.58 36.64 15.19
CA GLY A 295 1.29 35.42 15.92
C GLY A 295 0.85 34.22 15.07
N MET A 296 0.75 34.39 13.74
CA MET A 296 0.47 33.26 12.84
C MET A 296 1.67 32.33 12.81
N LYS A 297 1.41 31.04 12.96
CA LYS A 297 2.41 29.97 12.83
C LYS A 297 1.96 28.98 11.77
N LEU A 298 2.81 28.79 10.77
CA LEU A 298 2.58 27.86 9.66
C LEU A 298 3.68 26.79 9.64
N TYR A 299 3.31 25.55 9.41
CA TYR A 299 4.22 24.44 9.27
C TYR A 299 4.52 24.17 7.78
N ALA A 300 5.59 23.46 7.49
CA ALA A 300 5.87 23.01 6.12
C ALA A 300 4.69 22.18 5.60
N GLY A 301 4.15 22.58 4.44
CA GLY A 301 2.92 22.02 3.86
C GLY A 301 1.65 22.82 4.16
N ASP A 302 1.68 23.79 5.09
CA ASP A 302 0.51 24.60 5.43
C ASP A 302 0.27 25.71 4.42
N ILE A 303 -1.03 25.98 4.18
CA ILE A 303 -1.50 27.06 3.32
C ILE A 303 -2.39 27.99 4.14
N ASN A 304 -2.11 29.29 4.11
CA ASN A 304 -2.99 30.35 4.60
C ASN A 304 -3.63 31.09 3.41
N GLY A 305 -4.86 31.55 3.58
CA GLY A 305 -5.62 32.27 2.57
C GLY A 305 -6.54 31.41 1.73
N LYS A 306 -7.27 32.06 0.81
CA LYS A 306 -8.20 31.37 -0.10
C LYS A 306 -7.43 30.68 -1.22
N VAL A 307 -7.60 29.37 -1.34
CA VAL A 307 -6.97 28.54 -2.37
C VAL A 307 -8.06 27.86 -3.19
N ASP A 308 -7.94 27.91 -4.50
CA ASP A 308 -8.78 27.11 -5.38
C ASP A 308 -8.24 25.67 -5.50
N GLU A 309 -9.08 24.78 -5.98
CA GLU A 309 -8.71 23.37 -6.13
C GLU A 309 -7.52 23.18 -7.08
N GLU A 310 -7.41 23.98 -8.13
CA GLU A 310 -6.33 23.89 -9.10
C GLU A 310 -4.98 24.22 -8.46
N GLN A 311 -4.95 25.23 -7.59
CA GLN A 311 -3.74 25.58 -6.84
C GLN A 311 -3.30 24.47 -5.87
N ILE A 312 -4.23 23.83 -5.18
CA ILE A 312 -3.92 22.66 -4.33
C ILE A 312 -3.32 21.54 -5.18
N ARG A 313 -3.90 21.25 -6.36
CA ARG A 313 -3.36 20.24 -7.29
C ARG A 313 -1.97 20.60 -7.80
N ARG A 314 -1.72 21.87 -8.10
CA ARG A 314 -0.40 22.39 -8.49
C ARG A 314 0.64 22.14 -7.38
N ILE A 315 0.30 22.45 -6.14
CA ILE A 315 1.17 22.20 -4.97
C ILE A 315 1.44 20.71 -4.81
N GLN A 316 0.42 19.85 -4.90
CA GLN A 316 0.57 18.41 -4.79
C GLN A 316 1.51 17.86 -5.88
N ILE A 317 1.35 18.31 -7.12
CA ILE A 317 2.22 17.90 -8.25
C ILE A 317 3.65 18.36 -7.97
N ARG A 318 3.85 19.64 -7.59
CA ARG A 318 5.17 20.19 -7.26
C ARG A 318 5.86 19.43 -6.13
N GLU A 319 5.18 19.17 -5.02
CA GLU A 319 5.72 18.43 -3.89
C GLU A 319 6.09 16.98 -4.26
N THR A 320 5.33 16.37 -5.15
CA THR A 320 5.64 15.04 -5.66
C THR A 320 6.92 15.06 -6.49
N ILE A 321 7.09 16.07 -7.37
CA ILE A 321 8.29 16.24 -8.18
C ILE A 321 9.51 16.47 -7.28
N LEU A 322 9.42 17.38 -6.31
CA LEU A 322 10.51 17.65 -5.36
C LEU A 322 10.91 16.42 -4.57
N SER A 323 9.93 15.68 -4.03
CA SER A 323 10.17 14.44 -3.29
C SER A 323 10.79 13.35 -4.18
N HIS A 324 10.37 13.29 -5.45
CA HIS A 324 10.95 12.37 -6.44
C HIS A 324 12.42 12.66 -6.70
N ILE A 325 12.73 13.91 -7.06
CA ILE A 325 14.09 14.35 -7.40
C ILE A 325 15.06 14.12 -6.22
N ASP A 326 14.63 14.49 -5.01
CA ASP A 326 15.44 14.25 -3.80
C ASP A 326 15.69 12.76 -3.58
N ARG A 327 14.68 11.92 -3.76
CA ARG A 327 14.79 10.46 -3.63
C ARG A 327 15.68 9.88 -4.73
N GLU A 328 15.47 10.27 -5.97
CA GLU A 328 16.22 9.79 -7.13
C GLU A 328 17.72 10.14 -7.01
N ARG A 329 18.02 11.38 -6.64
CA ARG A 329 19.40 11.83 -6.40
C ARG A 329 20.13 10.99 -5.35
N ARG A 330 19.46 10.68 -4.23
CA ARG A 330 20.04 9.83 -3.17
C ARG A 330 20.23 8.37 -3.59
N LEU A 331 19.40 7.86 -4.47
CA LEU A 331 19.41 6.46 -4.89
C LEU A 331 20.15 6.24 -6.22
N PHE A 332 20.49 7.30 -6.93
CA PHE A 332 21.13 7.25 -8.26
C PHE A 332 22.40 6.41 -8.28
N GLY A 333 23.32 6.64 -7.34
CA GLY A 333 24.55 5.88 -7.20
C GLY A 333 24.37 4.39 -6.89
N ARG A 334 23.18 3.98 -6.43
CA ARG A 334 22.80 2.58 -6.18
C ARG A 334 22.13 1.91 -7.37
N ARG A 335 21.99 2.61 -8.48
CA ARG A 335 21.28 2.14 -9.69
C ARG A 335 19.85 1.69 -9.39
N ILE A 336 19.12 2.45 -8.58
CA ILE A 336 17.72 2.20 -8.23
C ILE A 336 16.88 3.23 -8.99
N LYS A 337 16.08 2.75 -9.96
CA LYS A 337 15.09 3.58 -10.65
C LYS A 337 14.03 4.04 -9.68
N VAL A 338 13.71 5.32 -9.67
CA VAL A 338 12.62 5.89 -8.87
C VAL A 338 11.41 6.15 -9.75
N LEU A 339 10.22 5.76 -9.28
CA LEU A 339 8.94 6.03 -9.95
C LEU A 339 8.00 6.74 -8.99
N SER A 340 7.25 7.71 -9.51
CA SER A 340 6.16 8.40 -8.82
C SER A 340 4.84 8.10 -9.50
N LEU A 341 3.79 7.88 -8.70
CA LEU A 341 2.47 7.52 -9.17
C LEU A 341 1.45 8.59 -8.78
N PHE A 342 0.75 9.14 -9.77
CA PHE A 342 -0.36 10.06 -9.59
C PHE A 342 -1.69 9.33 -9.86
N PHE A 343 -2.58 9.34 -8.86
CA PHE A 343 -3.96 8.90 -9.04
C PHE A 343 -4.83 10.11 -9.34
N ILE A 344 -5.42 10.16 -10.54
CA ILE A 344 -6.24 11.28 -11.00
C ILE A 344 -7.74 10.92 -11.00
N ASP A 345 -8.58 11.93 -10.95
CA ASP A 345 -10.04 11.85 -10.99
C ASP A 345 -10.60 11.63 -12.40
N GLU A 346 -10.09 12.36 -13.40
CA GLU A 346 -10.54 12.35 -14.78
C GLU A 346 -9.38 12.26 -15.75
N VAL A 347 -9.48 11.38 -16.74
CA VAL A 347 -8.44 11.20 -17.77
C VAL A 347 -8.26 12.47 -18.62
N ALA A 348 -9.35 13.20 -18.86
CA ALA A 348 -9.32 14.45 -19.63
C ALA A 348 -8.44 15.55 -19.00
N ARG A 349 -8.21 15.51 -17.68
CA ARG A 349 -7.27 16.41 -16.99
C ARG A 349 -5.80 16.11 -17.28
N TYR A 350 -5.49 14.91 -17.74
CA TYR A 350 -4.14 14.56 -18.17
C TYR A 350 -3.99 14.57 -19.68
N LYS A 351 -4.95 13.98 -20.42
CA LYS A 351 -4.92 13.91 -21.87
C LYS A 351 -6.31 14.07 -22.45
N LYS A 352 -6.46 14.97 -23.41
CA LYS A 352 -7.70 15.24 -24.13
C LYS A 352 -7.46 15.14 -25.64
N TYR A 353 -8.51 15.10 -26.42
CA TYR A 353 -8.45 15.05 -27.88
C TYR A 353 -9.24 16.21 -28.45
N ASP A 354 -8.72 16.84 -29.49
CA ASP A 354 -9.43 17.90 -30.23
C ASP A 354 -10.50 17.30 -31.17
N GLU A 355 -11.20 18.14 -31.87
CA GLU A 355 -12.26 17.78 -32.84
C GLU A 355 -11.74 16.86 -33.95
N THR A 356 -10.44 16.92 -34.27
CA THR A 356 -9.78 16.10 -35.29
C THR A 356 -9.26 14.77 -34.75
N GLY A 357 -9.35 14.54 -33.42
CA GLY A 357 -8.84 13.36 -32.75
C GLY A 357 -7.34 13.44 -32.41
N CYS A 358 -6.72 14.60 -32.54
CA CYS A 358 -5.32 14.79 -32.18
C CYS A 358 -5.18 14.90 -30.64
N PRO A 359 -4.18 14.18 -30.04
CA PRO A 359 -3.97 14.24 -28.61
C PRO A 359 -3.40 15.58 -28.16
N GLN A 360 -3.93 16.11 -27.05
CA GLN A 360 -3.47 17.33 -26.39
C GLN A 360 -3.29 17.08 -24.90
N ASN A 361 -2.41 17.84 -24.26
CA ASN A 361 -2.27 17.81 -22.82
C ASN A 361 -3.56 18.31 -22.14
N GLY A 362 -3.89 17.69 -21.01
CA GLY A 362 -4.85 18.24 -20.06
C GLY A 362 -4.14 19.10 -18.99
N SER A 363 -4.91 19.75 -18.14
CA SER A 363 -4.40 20.70 -17.13
C SER A 363 -3.32 20.08 -16.19
N TYR A 364 -3.47 18.81 -15.80
CA TYR A 364 -2.48 18.18 -14.93
C TYR A 364 -1.14 17.89 -15.63
N ALA A 365 -1.16 17.57 -16.92
CA ALA A 365 0.06 17.41 -17.70
C ALA A 365 0.76 18.75 -17.90
N ASP A 366 0.02 19.81 -18.22
CA ASP A 366 0.56 21.17 -18.39
C ASP A 366 1.18 21.68 -17.07
N ILE A 367 0.46 21.55 -15.94
CA ILE A 367 0.97 21.92 -14.62
C ILE A 367 2.23 21.10 -14.28
N PHE A 368 2.23 19.80 -14.56
CA PHE A 368 3.38 18.94 -14.28
C PHE A 368 4.61 19.42 -15.07
N GLU A 369 4.48 19.65 -16.36
CA GLU A 369 5.59 20.06 -17.21
C GLU A 369 6.13 21.44 -16.81
N GLU A 370 5.24 22.39 -16.47
CA GLU A 370 5.63 23.71 -15.98
C GLU A 370 6.41 23.62 -14.66
N GLU A 371 5.86 22.94 -13.65
CA GLU A 371 6.49 22.79 -12.35
C GLU A 371 7.81 22.00 -12.43
N TYR A 372 7.87 20.99 -13.30
CA TYR A 372 9.10 20.21 -13.51
C TYR A 372 10.21 21.08 -14.10
N ARG A 373 9.93 21.88 -15.16
CA ARG A 373 10.90 22.81 -15.75
C ARG A 373 11.37 23.82 -14.71
N ASN A 374 10.44 24.45 -13.98
CA ASN A 374 10.77 25.41 -12.93
C ASN A 374 11.68 24.83 -11.83
N ILE A 375 11.46 23.57 -11.43
CA ILE A 375 12.27 22.92 -10.41
C ILE A 375 13.67 22.61 -10.94
N ILE A 376 13.78 22.06 -12.15
CA ILE A 376 15.08 21.70 -12.75
C ILE A 376 15.94 22.92 -13.01
N GLU A 377 15.37 24.00 -13.55
CA GLU A 377 16.08 25.27 -13.82
C GLU A 377 16.66 25.92 -12.55
N ASN A 378 15.93 25.77 -11.43
CA ASN A 378 16.36 26.33 -10.14
C ASN A 378 17.13 25.33 -9.25
N MET A 379 17.42 24.13 -9.75
CA MET A 379 18.09 23.09 -8.97
C MET A 379 19.57 23.39 -8.78
N LYS A 380 20.02 23.31 -7.52
CA LYS A 380 21.45 23.47 -7.18
C LYS A 380 22.12 22.10 -7.10
N TYR A 381 23.16 21.93 -7.89
CA TYR A 381 23.99 20.74 -7.88
C TYR A 381 25.19 20.94 -6.97
N GLY A 382 25.53 19.93 -6.18
CA GLY A 382 26.72 19.91 -5.34
C GLY A 382 27.88 19.16 -6.01
N PRO A 383 29.06 19.16 -5.37
CA PRO A 383 30.17 18.31 -5.83
C PRO A 383 29.75 16.83 -5.87
N GLY A 384 29.97 16.17 -7.01
CA GLY A 384 29.64 14.76 -7.21
C GLY A 384 28.27 14.51 -7.87
N ASP A 385 27.52 15.57 -8.19
CA ASP A 385 26.22 15.46 -8.86
C ASP A 385 26.29 15.51 -10.40
N GLU A 386 27.48 15.63 -10.98
CA GLU A 386 27.65 15.83 -12.43
C GLU A 386 26.92 14.75 -13.25
N LYS A 387 27.08 13.49 -12.88
CA LYS A 387 26.43 12.36 -13.57
C LYS A 387 24.91 12.40 -13.44
N TYR A 388 24.42 12.85 -12.29
CA TYR A 388 22.98 12.97 -12.05
C TYR A 388 22.38 14.14 -12.83
N ARG A 389 23.12 15.26 -12.93
CA ARG A 389 22.74 16.41 -13.77
C ARG A 389 22.63 15.97 -15.23
N ASP A 390 23.66 15.34 -15.78
CA ASP A 390 23.68 14.87 -17.16
C ASP A 390 22.53 13.90 -17.43
N TYR A 391 22.19 13.04 -16.47
CA TYR A 391 21.06 12.14 -16.54
C TYR A 391 19.70 12.87 -16.64
N ILE A 392 19.49 13.91 -15.81
CA ILE A 392 18.24 14.69 -15.84
C ILE A 392 18.13 15.52 -17.13
N GLU A 393 19.22 16.21 -17.51
CA GLU A 393 19.24 17.08 -18.70
C GLU A 393 19.07 16.28 -20.02
N MET A 394 19.41 15.02 -20.03
CA MET A 394 19.23 14.14 -21.19
C MET A 394 17.75 13.84 -21.52
N ILE A 395 16.84 13.96 -20.55
CA ILE A 395 15.44 13.54 -20.70
C ILE A 395 14.55 14.75 -20.94
N PRO A 396 13.95 14.91 -22.13
CA PRO A 396 12.93 15.94 -22.35
C PRO A 396 11.75 15.76 -21.38
N VAL A 397 11.20 16.87 -20.88
CA VAL A 397 10.14 16.82 -19.86
C VAL A 397 8.92 16.01 -20.33
N GLU A 398 8.53 16.13 -21.58
CA GLU A 398 7.38 15.44 -22.19
C GLU A 398 7.55 13.90 -22.20
N LYS A 399 8.79 13.41 -22.07
CA LYS A 399 9.12 11.98 -21.99
C LYS A 399 9.27 11.47 -20.57
N THR A 400 9.33 12.37 -19.56
CA THR A 400 9.51 11.99 -18.17
C THR A 400 8.27 11.37 -17.55
N HIS A 401 7.09 11.62 -18.14
CA HIS A 401 5.80 11.17 -17.62
C HIS A 401 4.99 10.43 -18.68
N ALA A 402 4.14 9.52 -18.21
CA ALA A 402 3.23 8.76 -19.06
C ALA A 402 1.88 8.53 -18.36
N GLY A 403 0.81 8.47 -19.15
CA GLY A 403 -0.52 8.13 -18.68
C GLY A 403 -0.86 6.67 -18.93
N TYR A 404 -1.31 5.96 -17.88
CA TYR A 404 -1.78 4.58 -17.96
C TYR A 404 -3.28 4.54 -17.70
N PHE A 405 -4.06 4.47 -18.78
CA PHE A 405 -5.52 4.58 -18.79
C PHE A 405 -6.14 3.51 -19.65
N SER A 406 -7.45 3.28 -19.49
CA SER A 406 -8.23 2.45 -20.38
C SER A 406 -8.28 3.09 -21.78
N ILE A 407 -8.31 2.25 -22.80
CA ILE A 407 -8.27 2.68 -24.22
C ILE A 407 -9.60 2.29 -24.89
N ASP A 408 -10.22 3.20 -25.62
CA ASP A 408 -11.42 2.91 -26.40
C ASP A 408 -11.08 2.20 -27.72
N ARG A 409 -12.12 1.80 -28.48
CA ARG A 409 -11.95 1.14 -29.79
C ARG A 409 -11.26 2.01 -30.87
N LYS A 410 -11.16 3.30 -30.62
CA LYS A 410 -10.46 4.24 -31.52
C LYS A 410 -9.02 4.48 -31.10
N GLY A 411 -8.57 3.84 -30.01
CA GLY A 411 -7.24 4.03 -29.45
C GLY A 411 -7.09 5.26 -28.55
N HIS A 412 -8.19 5.94 -28.20
CA HIS A 412 -8.16 7.08 -27.31
C HIS A 412 -8.19 6.61 -25.84
N VAL A 413 -7.41 7.28 -25.00
CA VAL A 413 -7.47 7.06 -23.55
C VAL A 413 -8.76 7.66 -22.98
N VAL A 414 -9.44 6.87 -22.14
CA VAL A 414 -10.76 7.24 -21.60
C VAL A 414 -10.88 6.84 -20.12
N ASP A 415 -11.85 7.47 -19.45
CA ASP A 415 -12.23 7.05 -18.11
C ASP A 415 -12.84 5.65 -18.17
N SER A 416 -12.42 4.77 -17.25
CA SER A 416 -13.04 3.45 -17.10
C SER A 416 -14.50 3.63 -16.65
N LYS A 417 -15.46 3.38 -17.54
CA LYS A 417 -16.88 3.45 -17.23
C LYS A 417 -17.29 2.28 -16.34
N GLY A 418 -17.81 2.55 -15.15
CA GLY A 418 -18.32 1.52 -14.25
C GLY A 418 -19.55 0.83 -14.81
N LYS A 419 -19.53 -0.51 -14.87
CA LYS A 419 -20.63 -1.46 -15.11
C LYS A 419 -21.20 -1.54 -16.53
N GLY A 420 -20.58 -2.41 -17.38
CA GLY A 420 -21.19 -2.87 -18.64
C GLY A 420 -20.33 -3.90 -19.36
N LYS A 421 -20.89 -4.65 -20.30
CA LYS A 421 -20.25 -5.71 -21.10
C LYS A 421 -19.11 -5.21 -22.01
N GLU A 422 -19.09 -3.92 -22.35
CA GLU A 422 -18.08 -3.29 -23.19
C GLU A 422 -16.75 -3.02 -22.49
N MET A 423 -16.76 -3.06 -21.15
CA MET A 423 -15.60 -2.79 -20.29
C MET A 423 -14.47 -3.86 -20.36
N MET A 424 -14.77 -5.09 -20.82
CA MET A 424 -13.82 -6.20 -20.77
C MET A 424 -12.73 -6.15 -21.85
N SER A 425 -13.00 -5.51 -22.98
CA SER A 425 -12.04 -5.42 -24.11
C SER A 425 -11.05 -4.26 -23.90
N ASP A 426 -11.56 -3.10 -23.51
CA ASP A 426 -10.77 -1.89 -23.41
C ASP A 426 -9.82 -1.89 -22.21
N ASP A 427 -10.23 -2.54 -21.09
CA ASP A 427 -9.37 -2.74 -19.91
C ASP A 427 -8.27 -3.79 -20.16
N GLN A 428 -8.51 -4.77 -21.03
CA GLN A 428 -7.53 -5.81 -21.38
C GLN A 428 -6.36 -5.22 -22.18
N ASP A 429 -6.64 -4.38 -23.17
CA ASP A 429 -5.61 -3.77 -24.02
C ASP A 429 -4.72 -2.80 -23.25
N ALA A 430 -5.31 -1.99 -22.35
CA ALA A 430 -4.57 -1.11 -21.45
C ALA A 430 -3.70 -1.92 -20.48
N TYR A 431 -4.24 -2.99 -19.92
CA TYR A 431 -3.52 -3.87 -19.01
C TYR A 431 -2.33 -4.56 -19.71
N ASP A 432 -2.52 -5.09 -20.91
CA ASP A 432 -1.45 -5.74 -21.68
C ASP A 432 -0.31 -4.76 -21.98
N LEU A 433 -0.63 -3.49 -22.31
CA LEU A 433 0.35 -2.44 -22.52
C LEU A 433 1.15 -2.14 -21.24
N ILE A 434 0.46 -2.00 -20.11
CA ILE A 434 1.05 -1.75 -18.79
C ILE A 434 1.94 -2.92 -18.35
N MET A 435 1.48 -4.15 -18.56
CA MET A 435 2.22 -5.35 -18.14
C MET A 435 3.44 -5.64 -19.02
N LYS A 436 3.36 -5.37 -20.33
CA LYS A 436 4.51 -5.46 -21.25
C LYS A 436 5.61 -4.46 -20.88
N ASN A 437 5.24 -3.26 -20.43
CA ASN A 437 6.17 -2.21 -20.07
C ASN A 437 6.65 -2.25 -18.61
N LYS A 438 6.13 -3.18 -17.79
CA LYS A 438 6.47 -3.26 -16.37
C LYS A 438 7.96 -3.47 -16.11
N GLU A 439 8.60 -4.32 -16.88
CA GLU A 439 10.05 -4.58 -16.76
C GLU A 439 10.85 -3.40 -17.31
N LEU A 440 10.40 -2.78 -18.40
CA LEU A 440 11.00 -1.58 -18.95
C LEU A 440 11.01 -0.41 -17.97
N LEU A 441 9.97 -0.28 -17.13
CA LEU A 441 9.91 0.76 -16.08
C LEU A 441 10.97 0.58 -14.98
N LEU A 442 11.64 -0.56 -14.88
CA LEU A 442 12.74 -0.79 -13.95
C LEU A 442 14.12 -0.49 -14.57
N GLU A 443 14.17 -0.30 -15.89
CA GLU A 443 15.40 0.01 -16.61
C GLU A 443 15.93 1.39 -16.21
N CYS A 444 17.22 1.44 -15.86
CA CYS A 444 17.88 2.65 -15.38
C CYS A 444 18.43 3.52 -16.53
N ASP A 445 18.60 2.99 -17.74
CA ASP A 445 19.04 3.74 -18.91
C ASP A 445 17.93 4.69 -19.38
N PRO A 446 18.12 6.02 -19.32
CA PRO A 446 17.12 7.00 -19.72
C PRO A 446 16.78 6.95 -21.21
N LYS A 447 17.65 6.40 -22.06
CA LYS A 447 17.39 6.25 -23.49
C LYS A 447 16.39 5.14 -23.75
N GLN A 448 16.37 4.09 -22.92
CA GLN A 448 15.45 2.97 -23.02
C GLN A 448 14.16 3.23 -22.23
N SER A 449 14.27 3.83 -21.05
CA SER A 449 13.14 4.09 -20.15
C SER A 449 13.20 5.49 -19.55
N PRO A 450 12.75 6.52 -20.28
CA PRO A 450 12.75 7.90 -19.80
C PRO A 450 11.65 8.16 -18.77
N VAL A 451 10.59 7.35 -18.73
CA VAL A 451 9.43 7.54 -17.84
C VAL A 451 9.81 7.37 -16.37
N ARG A 452 9.48 8.36 -15.57
CA ARG A 452 9.70 8.42 -14.12
C ARG A 452 8.42 8.74 -13.34
N PHE A 453 7.44 9.36 -13.99
CA PHE A 453 6.16 9.74 -13.41
C PHE A 453 5.02 9.09 -14.16
N ILE A 454 4.08 8.50 -13.43
CA ILE A 454 2.98 7.73 -14.00
C ILE A 454 1.67 8.33 -13.53
N PHE A 455 0.81 8.71 -14.46
CA PHE A 455 -0.55 9.16 -14.19
C PHE A 455 -1.53 8.02 -14.46
N SER A 456 -2.45 7.78 -13.52
CA SER A 456 -3.45 6.71 -13.66
C SER A 456 -4.78 7.11 -13.06
N HIS A 457 -5.88 6.71 -13.70
CA HIS A 457 -7.23 6.89 -13.17
C HIS A 457 -7.69 5.62 -12.44
N SER A 458 -7.97 4.57 -13.17
CA SER A 458 -8.49 3.31 -12.62
C SER A 458 -7.75 2.06 -13.11
N ALA A 459 -7.04 2.15 -14.22
CA ALA A 459 -6.36 1.01 -14.83
C ALA A 459 -5.33 0.33 -13.90
N LEU A 460 -4.71 1.10 -13.01
CA LEU A 460 -3.78 0.57 -12.00
C LEU A 460 -4.45 0.19 -10.67
N ARG A 461 -5.80 0.15 -10.58
CA ARG A 461 -6.49 -0.14 -9.30
C ARG A 461 -6.25 -1.55 -8.82
N GLU A 462 -6.15 -2.53 -9.71
CA GLU A 462 -6.01 -3.94 -9.37
C GLU A 462 -4.92 -4.60 -10.21
N GLY A 463 -4.10 -5.45 -9.56
CA GLY A 463 -3.14 -6.31 -10.25
C GLY A 463 -1.80 -5.68 -10.66
N TRP A 464 -1.69 -4.34 -10.78
CA TRP A 464 -0.42 -3.68 -11.05
C TRP A 464 0.33 -3.37 -9.77
N ASP A 465 1.60 -3.71 -9.76
CA ASP A 465 2.54 -3.37 -8.71
C ASP A 465 3.94 -3.21 -9.29
N ASN A 466 4.64 -2.17 -8.88
CA ASN A 466 6.04 -1.98 -9.23
C ASN A 466 6.82 -1.73 -7.94
N PRO A 467 7.90 -2.48 -7.69
CA PRO A 467 8.68 -2.34 -6.45
C PRO A 467 9.35 -0.99 -6.32
N ASN A 468 9.57 -0.29 -7.43
CA ASN A 468 10.31 0.97 -7.45
C ASN A 468 9.41 2.22 -7.42
N VAL A 469 8.14 2.08 -7.02
CA VAL A 469 7.29 3.22 -6.65
C VAL A 469 7.72 3.76 -5.29
N PHE A 470 8.11 5.03 -5.23
CA PHE A 470 8.58 5.70 -4.02
C PHE A 470 7.71 6.90 -3.63
N GLN A 471 6.94 7.45 -4.56
CA GLN A 471 5.98 8.51 -4.28
C GLN A 471 4.60 8.14 -4.80
N ILE A 472 3.58 8.45 -4.02
CA ILE A 472 2.17 8.35 -4.42
C ILE A 472 1.50 9.66 -4.11
N CYS A 473 0.87 10.25 -5.12
CA CYS A 473 0.07 11.46 -5.02
C CYS A 473 -1.36 11.18 -5.47
N THR A 474 -2.34 11.56 -4.65
CA THR A 474 -3.75 11.42 -4.99
C THR A 474 -4.36 12.77 -5.32
N LEU A 475 -4.60 13.01 -6.62
CA LEU A 475 -5.22 14.24 -7.15
C LEU A 475 -6.74 14.13 -7.23
N LYS A 476 -7.36 13.47 -6.24
CA LYS A 476 -8.81 13.22 -6.17
C LYS A 476 -9.38 13.82 -4.92
N ASN A 477 -10.61 14.29 -5.02
CA ASN A 477 -11.36 14.71 -3.85
C ASN A 477 -12.03 13.49 -3.21
N GLY A 478 -11.84 13.30 -1.90
CA GLY A 478 -12.47 12.24 -1.12
C GLY A 478 -11.93 10.84 -1.45
N GLY A 479 -12.49 9.86 -0.81
CA GLY A 479 -12.17 8.44 -0.98
C GLY A 479 -12.35 7.71 0.34
N SER A 480 -12.79 6.43 0.31
CA SER A 480 -12.85 5.62 1.52
C SER A 480 -11.42 5.28 1.96
N GLU A 481 -11.18 5.17 3.26
CA GLU A 481 -9.90 4.75 3.85
C GLU A 481 -9.38 3.43 3.25
N VAL A 482 -10.28 2.49 3.01
CA VAL A 482 -9.96 1.22 2.34
C VAL A 482 -9.34 1.45 0.96
N ARG A 483 -9.88 2.41 0.19
CA ARG A 483 -9.37 2.73 -1.14
C ARG A 483 -8.00 3.41 -1.06
N LYS A 484 -7.82 4.37 -0.14
CA LYS A 484 -6.52 5.03 0.11
C LYS A 484 -5.46 4.00 0.51
N ARG A 485 -5.81 3.07 1.39
CA ARG A 485 -4.91 1.98 1.77
C ARG A 485 -4.53 1.07 0.60
N GLN A 486 -5.47 0.75 -0.29
CA GLN A 486 -5.19 -0.03 -1.49
C GLN A 486 -4.27 0.73 -2.47
N GLU A 487 -4.46 2.05 -2.64
CA GLU A 487 -3.60 2.91 -3.47
C GLU A 487 -2.18 2.98 -2.88
N VAL A 488 -2.04 3.22 -1.57
CA VAL A 488 -0.74 3.21 -0.86
C VAL A 488 -0.08 1.83 -0.92
N GLY A 489 -0.85 0.78 -0.81
CA GLY A 489 -0.39 -0.62 -0.90
C GLY A 489 0.42 -0.93 -2.16
N ARG A 490 0.20 -0.19 -3.26
CA ARG A 490 0.93 -0.33 -4.52
C ARG A 490 2.41 0.02 -4.42
N GLY A 491 2.76 0.93 -3.51
CA GLY A 491 4.15 1.37 -3.30
C GLY A 491 4.89 0.64 -2.18
N LEU A 492 4.24 -0.26 -1.43
CA LEU A 492 4.82 -0.85 -0.22
C LEU A 492 5.94 -1.88 -0.47
N ARG A 493 6.06 -2.43 -1.66
CA ARG A 493 7.10 -3.43 -1.97
C ARG A 493 8.49 -2.85 -1.82
N LEU A 494 9.41 -3.65 -1.26
CA LEU A 494 10.83 -3.29 -1.26
C LEU A 494 11.35 -3.17 -2.68
N CYS A 495 12.14 -2.12 -2.94
CA CYS A 495 12.67 -1.84 -4.28
C CYS A 495 13.71 -2.87 -4.74
N VAL A 496 13.96 -2.83 -6.04
CA VAL A 496 15.04 -3.57 -6.69
C VAL A 496 16.01 -2.61 -7.36
N ASN A 497 17.29 -2.98 -7.43
CA ASN A 497 18.28 -2.23 -8.19
C ASN A 497 18.26 -2.63 -9.69
N GLY A 498 19.11 -1.98 -10.51
CA GLY A 498 19.23 -2.26 -11.94
C GLY A 498 19.71 -3.67 -12.28
N ASP A 499 20.22 -4.42 -11.32
CA ASP A 499 20.64 -5.82 -11.48
C ASP A 499 19.53 -6.81 -11.04
N GLY A 500 18.32 -6.29 -10.71
CA GLY A 500 17.19 -7.09 -10.25
C GLY A 500 17.30 -7.58 -8.80
N GLN A 501 18.28 -7.12 -8.04
CA GLN A 501 18.46 -7.52 -6.65
C GLN A 501 17.49 -6.75 -5.74
N ARG A 502 16.79 -7.47 -4.87
CA ARG A 502 15.87 -6.86 -3.90
C ARG A 502 16.65 -6.19 -2.78
N MET A 503 16.33 -4.95 -2.52
CA MET A 503 16.94 -4.14 -1.46
C MET A 503 16.33 -4.45 -0.10
N ASP A 504 16.47 -5.68 0.35
CA ASP A 504 15.97 -6.17 1.62
C ASP A 504 17.05 -6.18 2.73
N ARG A 505 16.71 -6.77 3.88
CA ARG A 505 17.59 -6.83 5.04
C ARG A 505 18.87 -7.64 4.79
N SER A 506 18.84 -8.64 3.91
CA SER A 506 20.02 -9.43 3.57
C SER A 506 21.06 -8.61 2.82
N PHE A 507 20.62 -7.59 2.05
CA PHE A 507 21.48 -6.71 1.28
C PHE A 507 21.82 -5.40 2.01
N LEU A 508 20.87 -4.81 2.74
CA LEU A 508 21.01 -3.48 3.36
C LEU A 508 21.16 -3.51 4.89
N GLY A 509 21.04 -4.68 5.53
CA GLY A 509 21.10 -4.77 6.98
C GLY A 509 19.99 -3.95 7.66
N GLN A 510 20.37 -2.96 8.47
CA GLN A 510 19.45 -2.07 9.16
C GLN A 510 19.01 -0.85 8.30
N ASP A 511 19.69 -0.58 7.20
CA ASP A 511 19.41 0.57 6.31
C ASP A 511 18.19 0.35 5.39
N VAL A 512 17.46 -0.77 5.54
CA VAL A 512 16.30 -1.09 4.69
C VAL A 512 15.32 0.07 4.60
N HIS A 513 14.90 0.63 5.73
CA HIS A 513 13.90 1.73 5.76
C HIS A 513 14.48 3.08 5.33
N ARG A 514 15.80 3.26 5.34
CA ARG A 514 16.46 4.46 4.83
C ARG A 514 16.42 4.51 3.29
N VAL A 515 16.57 3.34 2.66
CA VAL A 515 16.44 3.18 1.20
C VAL A 515 14.98 3.04 0.80
N ASN A 516 14.25 2.18 1.48
CA ASN A 516 12.87 1.84 1.17
C ASN A 516 11.89 2.72 1.98
N THR A 517 11.69 3.95 1.50
CA THR A 517 10.68 4.87 2.04
C THR A 517 9.71 5.23 0.93
N LEU A 518 8.41 5.09 1.19
CA LEU A 518 7.31 5.52 0.34
C LEU A 518 6.78 6.85 0.87
N THR A 519 6.81 7.90 0.07
CA THR A 519 6.22 9.20 0.40
C THR A 519 4.82 9.30 -0.20
N VAL A 520 3.82 9.57 0.62
CA VAL A 520 2.44 9.78 0.20
C VAL A 520 2.10 11.27 0.32
N ILE A 521 1.67 11.87 -0.78
CA ILE A 521 1.24 13.28 -0.84
C ILE A 521 -0.28 13.33 -0.86
N ALA A 522 -0.89 13.92 0.16
CA ALA A 522 -2.33 14.00 0.35
C ALA A 522 -2.81 15.45 0.46
N SER A 523 -4.05 15.70 0.01
CA SER A 523 -4.72 17.01 0.09
C SER A 523 -5.46 17.27 1.40
N GLU A 524 -5.37 16.35 2.35
CA GLU A 524 -5.97 16.48 3.68
C GLU A 524 -4.89 16.68 4.72
N SER A 525 -5.27 17.26 5.86
CA SER A 525 -4.32 17.48 6.94
C SER A 525 -3.57 16.20 7.29
N TYR A 526 -2.29 16.30 7.51
CA TYR A 526 -1.43 15.19 7.94
C TYR A 526 -2.04 14.39 9.10
N GLU A 527 -2.65 15.09 10.05
CA GLU A 527 -3.30 14.47 11.21
C GLU A 527 -4.49 13.57 10.83
N SER A 528 -5.33 14.01 9.89
CA SER A 528 -6.51 13.26 9.46
C SER A 528 -6.12 11.95 8.79
N PHE A 529 -5.14 12.00 7.88
CA PHE A 529 -4.65 10.82 7.18
C PHE A 529 -3.89 9.87 8.13
N VAL A 530 -3.04 10.40 9.01
CA VAL A 530 -2.30 9.58 9.99
C VAL A 530 -3.24 8.97 11.01
N LYS A 531 -4.25 9.69 11.48
CA LYS A 531 -5.29 9.14 12.36
C LYS A 531 -6.03 7.98 11.69
N GLY A 532 -6.38 8.10 10.40
CA GLY A 532 -7.00 7.02 9.62
C GLY A 532 -6.12 5.77 9.56
N LEU A 533 -4.86 5.91 9.15
CA LEU A 533 -3.89 4.80 9.13
C LEU A 533 -3.59 4.23 10.51
N GLN A 534 -3.46 5.06 11.53
CA GLN A 534 -3.19 4.63 12.90
C GLN A 534 -4.39 3.93 13.52
N SER A 535 -5.62 4.37 13.26
CA SER A 535 -6.83 3.71 13.76
C SER A 535 -6.96 2.30 13.14
N GLU A 536 -6.70 2.14 11.85
CA GLU A 536 -6.66 0.82 11.22
C GLU A 536 -5.56 -0.08 11.80
N ILE A 537 -4.35 0.44 11.97
CA ILE A 537 -3.24 -0.30 12.59
C ILE A 537 -3.56 -0.66 14.03
N ALA A 538 -4.19 0.24 14.78
CA ALA A 538 -4.62 -0.02 16.16
C ALA A 538 -5.74 -1.06 16.22
N GLU A 539 -6.75 -0.99 15.34
CA GLU A 539 -7.79 -2.02 15.21
C GLU A 539 -7.20 -3.38 14.82
N ASP A 540 -6.19 -3.39 13.96
CA ASP A 540 -5.49 -4.61 13.56
C ASP A 540 -4.60 -5.20 14.66
N VAL A 541 -3.99 -4.35 15.50
CA VAL A 541 -3.08 -4.79 16.58
C VAL A 541 -3.84 -5.21 17.82
N PHE A 542 -4.91 -4.50 18.17
CA PHE A 542 -5.62 -4.70 19.45
C PHE A 542 -6.93 -5.48 19.29
N GLY A 543 -7.40 -5.72 18.07
CA GLY A 543 -8.74 -6.29 17.78
C GLY A 543 -9.84 -5.32 18.21
N LYS A 544 -11.04 -5.48 17.67
CA LYS A 544 -12.22 -4.70 18.05
C LYS A 544 -12.63 -4.86 19.53
N GLN A 545 -11.89 -5.63 20.34
CA GLN A 545 -12.28 -6.03 21.70
C GLN A 545 -11.50 -5.36 22.83
N SER A 546 -10.44 -4.60 22.60
CA SER A 546 -9.85 -3.81 23.69
C SER A 546 -10.41 -2.40 23.73
N ARG A 547 -11.69 -2.28 24.02
CA ARG A 547 -12.26 -0.98 24.43
C ARG A 547 -11.66 -0.61 25.77
N LYS A 548 -11.39 0.68 26.01
CA LYS A 548 -11.01 1.23 27.33
C LYS A 548 -11.86 0.63 28.46
N ALA A 549 -13.15 0.41 28.18
CA ALA A 549 -14.12 -0.17 29.10
C ALA A 549 -13.85 -1.64 29.48
N ASP A 550 -13.10 -2.41 28.67
CA ASP A 550 -12.82 -3.81 28.99
C ASP A 550 -11.59 -3.98 29.90
N VAL A 551 -10.72 -2.98 29.94
CA VAL A 551 -9.51 -2.97 30.78
C VAL A 551 -9.76 -2.20 32.08
N CYS A 552 -10.52 -1.12 32.03
CA CYS A 552 -10.90 -0.33 33.19
C CYS A 552 -12.30 -0.75 33.66
N ARG A 553 -12.36 -1.76 34.51
CA ARG A 553 -13.58 -2.25 35.17
C ARG A 553 -13.58 -1.91 36.63
N ASP A 554 -14.77 -1.83 37.22
CA ASP A 554 -14.90 -1.84 38.66
C ASP A 554 -14.30 -3.14 39.20
N ILE A 555 -13.37 -3.04 40.12
CA ILE A 555 -12.64 -4.18 40.69
C ILE A 555 -12.86 -4.24 42.20
N GLU A 556 -13.06 -5.45 42.69
CA GLU A 556 -13.07 -5.72 44.12
C GLU A 556 -11.65 -5.96 44.59
N VAL A 557 -11.14 -5.11 45.49
CA VAL A 557 -9.80 -5.22 46.05
C VAL A 557 -9.90 -5.59 47.51
N ILE A 558 -9.11 -6.56 47.94
CA ILE A 558 -8.98 -6.95 49.32
C ILE A 558 -7.82 -6.16 49.92
N ILE A 559 -8.13 -5.21 50.79
CA ILE A 559 -7.11 -4.43 51.53
C ILE A 559 -6.83 -5.12 52.86
N PRO A 560 -5.59 -5.55 53.16
CA PRO A 560 -5.25 -6.11 54.44
C PRO A 560 -5.17 -4.97 55.47
N GLU A 561 -6.04 -5.00 56.48
CA GLU A 561 -6.00 -4.16 57.66
C GLU A 561 -5.82 -5.02 58.90
N ASN A 562 -4.68 -4.87 59.61
CA ASN A 562 -4.38 -5.41 60.96
C ASN A 562 -5.19 -6.66 61.38
N ALA A 563 -4.89 -7.80 60.79
CA ALA A 563 -5.53 -9.10 61.02
C ALA A 563 -6.98 -9.27 60.50
N ARG A 564 -7.54 -8.28 59.81
CA ARG A 564 -8.81 -8.43 59.08
C ARG A 564 -8.65 -7.87 57.66
N SER A 565 -9.21 -8.58 56.68
CA SER A 565 -9.27 -8.09 55.29
C SER A 565 -10.59 -7.38 55.04
N ARG A 566 -10.51 -6.15 54.49
CA ARG A 566 -11.69 -5.39 54.03
C ARG A 566 -11.79 -5.50 52.51
N ARG A 567 -12.97 -5.88 52.02
CA ARG A 567 -13.29 -5.79 50.59
C ARG A 567 -13.73 -4.37 50.26
N VAL A 568 -13.09 -3.76 49.28
CA VAL A 568 -13.41 -2.42 48.79
C VAL A 568 -13.67 -2.53 47.29
N GLU A 569 -14.83 -2.09 46.85
CA GLU A 569 -15.16 -1.97 45.43
C GLU A 569 -14.58 -0.63 44.94
N LEU A 570 -13.60 -0.71 44.04
CA LEU A 570 -13.05 0.46 43.36
C LEU A 570 -13.85 0.70 42.10
N LYS A 571 -14.58 1.81 42.06
CA LYS A 571 -15.35 2.23 40.88
C LYS A 571 -14.51 3.07 39.95
N VAL A 572 -14.68 2.82 38.65
CA VAL A 572 -14.00 3.59 37.61
C VAL A 572 -14.64 4.98 37.51
N ASP A 573 -13.84 6.01 37.63
CA ASP A 573 -14.25 7.39 37.37
C ASP A 573 -14.39 7.61 35.87
N GLN A 574 -15.63 7.62 35.39
CA GLN A 574 -15.96 7.71 33.95
C GLN A 574 -15.57 9.09 33.37
N GLU A 575 -15.58 10.16 34.14
CA GLU A 575 -15.18 11.49 33.65
C GLU A 575 -13.67 11.53 33.39
N LYS A 576 -12.89 11.02 34.34
CA LYS A 576 -11.43 10.90 34.14
C LYS A 576 -11.03 9.92 33.05
N LEU A 577 -11.74 8.79 32.95
CA LEU A 577 -11.52 7.79 31.89
C LEU A 577 -11.71 8.37 30.48
N ASN A 578 -12.68 9.28 30.32
CA ASN A 578 -12.98 9.93 29.05
C ASN A 578 -12.24 11.27 28.85
N GLY A 579 -11.47 11.71 29.84
CA GLY A 579 -10.69 12.94 29.79
C GLY A 579 -9.51 12.86 28.81
N GLU A 580 -9.07 14.02 28.33
CA GLU A 580 -7.95 14.14 27.40
C GLU A 580 -6.63 13.62 28.00
N GLU A 581 -6.39 13.89 29.28
CA GLU A 581 -5.19 13.43 29.99
C GLU A 581 -5.08 11.91 30.04
N PHE A 582 -6.20 11.23 30.37
CA PHE A 582 -6.22 9.77 30.38
C PHE A 582 -6.12 9.21 28.96
N SER A 583 -6.70 9.86 27.97
CA SER A 583 -6.60 9.45 26.58
C SER A 583 -5.16 9.55 26.06
N ALA A 584 -4.44 10.61 26.42
CA ALA A 584 -3.02 10.77 26.09
C ALA A 584 -2.15 9.71 26.79
N LEU A 585 -2.38 9.51 28.10
CA LEU A 585 -1.69 8.47 28.88
C LEU A 585 -1.94 7.07 28.30
N TRP A 586 -3.21 6.76 28.02
CA TRP A 586 -3.60 5.47 27.45
C TRP A 586 -2.96 5.20 26.09
N SER A 587 -2.92 6.23 25.23
CA SER A 587 -2.25 6.13 23.93
C SER A 587 -0.76 5.79 24.07
N ASN A 588 -0.09 6.37 25.05
CA ASN A 588 1.33 6.08 25.34
C ASN A 588 1.55 4.68 25.93
N ILE A 589 0.65 4.22 26.80
CA ILE A 589 0.73 2.88 27.43
C ILE A 589 0.41 1.78 26.43
N CYS A 590 -0.55 2.00 25.52
CA CYS A 590 -0.96 1.03 24.50
C CYS A 590 0.01 0.92 23.33
N LEU A 591 1.05 1.75 23.25
CA LEU A 591 2.09 1.62 22.26
C LEU A 591 2.86 0.31 22.49
N LYS A 592 2.85 -0.55 21.46
CA LYS A 592 3.64 -1.77 21.48
C LYS A 592 5.13 -1.41 21.45
N SER A 593 5.81 -1.50 22.60
CA SER A 593 7.24 -1.25 22.67
C SER A 593 8.02 -2.50 22.32
N THR A 594 9.03 -2.34 21.46
CA THR A 594 10.01 -3.39 21.16
C THR A 594 11.35 -2.94 21.74
N TYR A 595 11.94 -3.75 22.61
CA TYR A 595 13.27 -3.51 23.12
C TYR A 595 14.18 -4.68 22.76
N THR A 596 15.44 -4.36 22.48
CA THR A 596 16.46 -5.36 22.22
C THR A 596 17.15 -5.68 23.54
N VAL A 597 17.10 -6.93 23.94
CA VAL A 597 17.85 -7.41 25.11
C VAL A 597 19.17 -7.98 24.59
N ASN A 598 20.25 -7.35 24.97
CA ASN A 598 21.59 -7.91 24.76
C ASN A 598 21.96 -8.71 26.00
N PHE A 599 22.18 -9.98 25.83
CA PHE A 599 22.64 -10.88 26.88
C PHE A 599 23.81 -11.71 26.38
N ASP A 600 24.69 -12.04 27.31
CA ASP A 600 25.78 -12.98 27.06
C ASP A 600 25.20 -14.39 27.01
N THR A 601 25.25 -14.99 25.81
CA THR A 601 24.68 -16.32 25.57
C THR A 601 25.37 -17.41 26.39
N GLU A 602 26.68 -17.31 26.60
CA GLU A 602 27.44 -18.30 27.39
C GLU A 602 27.04 -18.24 28.86
N LYS A 603 26.96 -17.01 29.39
CA LYS A 603 26.53 -16.78 30.77
C LYS A 603 25.05 -17.20 30.98
N LEU A 604 24.16 -16.94 30.01
CA LEU A 604 22.77 -17.40 30.08
C LEU A 604 22.67 -18.93 30.13
N VAL A 605 23.46 -19.63 29.31
CA VAL A 605 23.50 -21.10 29.30
C VAL A 605 24.06 -21.64 30.63
N GLU A 606 25.15 -21.06 31.15
CA GLU A 606 25.70 -21.43 32.45
C GLU A 606 24.69 -21.28 33.60
N ASP A 607 24.00 -20.13 33.64
CA ASP A 607 23.01 -19.86 34.68
C ASP A 607 21.77 -20.76 34.55
N ALA A 608 21.32 -21.01 33.30
CA ALA A 608 20.25 -21.95 33.03
C ALA A 608 20.61 -23.39 33.50
N VAL A 609 21.83 -23.86 33.20
CA VAL A 609 22.32 -25.17 33.64
C VAL A 609 22.41 -25.24 35.17
N LYS A 610 22.90 -24.18 35.84
CA LYS A 610 22.94 -24.13 37.32
C LYS A 610 21.54 -24.24 37.93
N ILE A 611 20.56 -23.48 37.36
CA ILE A 611 19.17 -23.52 37.85
C ILE A 611 18.53 -24.89 37.61
N LEU A 612 18.67 -25.44 36.41
CA LEU A 612 18.12 -26.75 36.07
C LEU A 612 18.71 -27.87 36.96
N ASN A 613 20.02 -27.86 37.21
CA ASN A 613 20.66 -28.83 38.09
C ASN A 613 20.24 -28.69 39.55
N ARG A 614 19.83 -27.50 40.01
CA ARG A 614 19.37 -27.25 41.37
C ARG A 614 17.91 -27.60 41.56
N GLU A 615 17.06 -27.36 40.57
CA GLU A 615 15.60 -27.36 40.71
C GLU A 615 14.94 -28.63 40.10
N LEU A 616 15.64 -29.37 39.22
CA LEU A 616 15.14 -30.64 38.71
C LEU A 616 15.62 -31.78 39.61
N PRO A 617 14.73 -32.50 40.31
CA PRO A 617 15.12 -33.73 41.02
C PRO A 617 15.52 -34.77 39.98
N VAL A 618 16.80 -35.14 40.00
CA VAL A 618 17.34 -36.17 39.11
C VAL A 618 16.84 -37.52 39.61
N SER A 619 15.80 -38.03 38.96
CA SER A 619 15.43 -39.45 39.10
C SER A 619 16.30 -40.25 38.11
N TYR A 620 17.30 -40.96 38.63
CA TYR A 620 18.08 -41.90 37.85
C TYR A 620 17.23 -43.10 37.46
N THR A 621 16.57 -43.06 36.34
CA THR A 621 16.09 -44.24 35.64
C THR A 621 16.41 -44.10 34.16
N HIS A 622 17.46 -44.81 33.78
CA HIS A 622 17.87 -45.25 32.44
C HIS A 622 17.36 -44.48 31.23
N LEU A 623 18.18 -43.57 30.68
CA LEU A 623 18.18 -43.24 29.27
C LEU A 623 19.46 -43.84 28.64
N THR A 624 19.35 -45.06 28.12
CA THR A 624 20.26 -45.57 27.11
C THR A 624 19.82 -44.97 25.78
N LEU A 625 20.61 -44.07 25.23
CA LEU A 625 20.52 -43.66 23.84
C LEU A 625 21.15 -44.73 22.97
N PRO A 626 20.57 -45.04 21.78
CA PRO A 626 21.19 -45.88 20.75
C PRO A 626 22.36 -45.21 20.08
#